data_ede07e743e2acfc2c28250af8eff985c
#
_entry.id   ede07e743e2acfc2c28250af8eff985c
#
_cell.length_a   1.000
_cell.length_b   1.000
_cell.length_c   1.000
_cell.angle_alpha   90.00
_cell.angle_beta   90.00
_cell.angle_gamma   90.00
#
_symmetry.space_group_name_H-M   'P 1'
#
loop_
_entity.id
_entity.type
_entity.pdbx_description
1 polymer ?
#
loop_
_entity_poly.entity_id
_entity_poly.type
_entity_poly.pdbx_seq_one_letter_code
_entity_poly.pdbx_strand_id
1 'polypeptide(L)'
;MVTLRAEKDEDMELLVLRLTEKVRKIADAAGLGLEIAQTEVFPSTVNDEHLTGLVRSTAREAGSQILDIEEPFRWSEDFGHFGRICPSVLFGIGAGLGHPPLHHPEFDFNDVLLDHSVGLMKTLSEKLTYDSAALRES
;
A
#
# COMPACT_ATOMS: atom_id res chain seq x y z
N MET A 1 -3.49 -5.77 -23.47
CA MET A 1 -2.99 -5.19 -22.19
C MET A 1 -2.96 -6.29 -21.14
N VAL A 2 -1.90 -6.35 -20.33
CA VAL A 2 -1.73 -7.32 -19.23
C VAL A 2 -1.41 -6.54 -17.97
N THR A 3 -2.02 -6.88 -16.85
CA THR A 3 -1.68 -6.36 -15.53
C THR A 3 -0.91 -7.43 -14.77
N LEU A 4 0.26 -7.07 -14.25
CA LEU A 4 1.10 -7.93 -13.44
C LEU A 4 1.04 -7.44 -11.98
N ARG A 5 1.08 -8.38 -11.05
CA ARG A 5 1.15 -8.11 -9.61
C ARG A 5 2.08 -9.11 -8.95
N ALA A 6 2.89 -8.63 -8.05
CA ALA A 6 3.72 -9.44 -7.16
C ALA A 6 3.81 -8.74 -5.79
N GLU A 7 4.10 -9.50 -4.76
CA GLU A 7 4.25 -8.98 -3.40
C GLU A 7 5.59 -8.26 -3.22
N LYS A 8 6.64 -8.74 -3.91
CA LYS A 8 8.00 -8.21 -3.82
C LYS A 8 8.45 -7.63 -5.15
N ASP A 9 9.26 -6.58 -5.08
CA ASP A 9 9.82 -5.93 -6.26
C ASP A 9 10.67 -6.91 -7.11
N GLU A 10 11.48 -7.77 -6.45
CA GLU A 10 12.32 -8.73 -7.16
C GLU A 10 11.48 -9.75 -7.95
N ASP A 11 10.37 -10.21 -7.40
CA ASP A 11 9.45 -11.13 -8.07
C ASP A 11 8.75 -10.44 -9.24
N MET A 12 8.42 -9.15 -9.10
CA MET A 12 7.86 -8.36 -10.18
C MET A 12 8.86 -8.19 -11.33
N GLU A 13 10.10 -7.84 -11.03
CA GLU A 13 11.16 -7.70 -12.04
C GLU A 13 11.35 -9.00 -12.82
N LEU A 14 11.41 -10.12 -12.11
CA LEU A 14 11.55 -11.45 -12.73
C LEU A 14 10.33 -11.79 -13.61
N LEU A 15 9.13 -11.47 -13.15
CA LEU A 15 7.88 -11.72 -13.89
C LEU A 15 7.85 -10.89 -15.18
N VAL A 16 8.19 -9.61 -15.12
CA VAL A 16 8.28 -8.72 -16.28
C VAL A 16 9.32 -9.22 -17.28
N LEU A 17 10.51 -9.60 -16.80
CA LEU A 17 11.58 -10.12 -17.64
C LEU A 17 11.12 -11.37 -18.41
N ARG A 18 10.62 -12.37 -17.70
CA ARG A 18 10.16 -13.63 -18.30
C ARG A 18 9.01 -13.45 -19.29
N LEU A 19 8.06 -12.57 -18.94
CA LEU A 19 6.95 -12.28 -19.85
C LEU A 19 7.45 -11.60 -21.13
N THR A 20 8.31 -10.59 -20.99
CA THR A 20 8.89 -9.86 -22.11
C THR A 20 9.67 -10.80 -23.05
N GLU A 21 10.52 -11.67 -22.50
CA GLU A 21 11.25 -12.66 -23.30
C GLU A 21 10.32 -13.61 -24.06
N LYS A 22 9.28 -14.10 -23.38
CA LYS A 22 8.32 -15.02 -23.99
C LYS A 22 7.53 -14.35 -25.11
N VAL A 23 7.06 -13.12 -24.89
CA VAL A 23 6.30 -12.37 -25.92
C VAL A 23 7.19 -12.05 -27.12
N ARG A 24 8.46 -11.65 -26.91
CA ARG A 24 9.42 -11.43 -28.01
C ARG A 24 9.62 -12.69 -28.84
N LYS A 25 9.89 -13.83 -28.22
CA LYS A 25 10.05 -15.11 -28.92
C LYS A 25 8.83 -15.47 -29.78
N ILE A 26 7.63 -15.22 -29.28
CA ILE A 26 6.40 -15.48 -30.03
C ILE A 26 6.26 -14.51 -31.21
N ALA A 27 6.51 -13.23 -31.01
CA ALA A 27 6.43 -12.23 -32.07
C ALA A 27 7.45 -12.49 -33.17
N ASP A 28 8.70 -12.79 -32.82
CA ASP A 28 9.77 -13.13 -33.77
C ASP A 28 9.42 -14.38 -34.62
N ALA A 29 8.92 -15.43 -33.94
CA ALA A 29 8.51 -16.67 -34.65
C ALA A 29 7.32 -16.45 -35.60
N ALA A 30 6.48 -15.46 -35.31
CA ALA A 30 5.33 -15.11 -36.16
C ALA A 30 5.65 -14.01 -37.19
N GLY A 31 6.87 -13.46 -37.21
CA GLY A 31 7.26 -12.34 -38.09
C GLY A 31 6.52 -11.03 -37.77
N LEU A 32 6.13 -10.84 -36.53
CA LEU A 32 5.38 -9.65 -36.04
C LEU A 32 6.30 -8.61 -35.41
N GLY A 33 6.04 -7.34 -35.72
CA GLY A 33 6.63 -6.24 -34.97
C GLY A 33 6.07 -6.22 -33.54
N LEU A 34 6.92 -5.91 -32.55
CA LEU A 34 6.53 -5.86 -31.15
C LEU A 34 7.00 -4.55 -30.52
N GLU A 35 6.07 -3.84 -29.90
CA GLU A 35 6.34 -2.72 -29.02
C GLU A 35 5.81 -3.07 -27.61
N ILE A 36 6.62 -2.80 -26.60
CA ILE A 36 6.26 -3.05 -25.19
C ILE A 36 6.44 -1.75 -24.43
N ALA A 37 5.36 -1.27 -23.84
CA ALA A 37 5.36 -0.16 -22.90
C ALA A 37 4.92 -0.64 -21.51
N GLN A 38 5.46 -0.03 -20.46
CA GLN A 38 5.05 -0.24 -19.08
C GLN A 38 4.43 1.05 -18.57
N THR A 39 3.31 0.92 -17.88
CA THR A 39 2.60 2.03 -17.24
C THR A 39 2.25 1.64 -15.81
N GLU A 40 2.11 2.61 -14.93
CA GLU A 40 1.71 2.41 -13.53
C GLU A 40 2.62 1.39 -12.83
N VAL A 41 3.93 1.62 -12.94
CA VAL A 41 4.95 0.80 -12.28
C VAL A 41 5.07 1.27 -10.83
N PHE A 42 4.38 0.59 -9.93
CA PHE A 42 4.38 0.87 -8.51
C PHE A 42 5.32 -0.08 -7.76
N PRO A 43 6.16 0.42 -6.84
CA PRO A 43 6.94 -0.45 -5.98
C PRO A 43 6.06 -1.12 -4.92
N SER A 44 6.54 -2.21 -4.36
CA SER A 44 5.89 -2.84 -3.22
C SER A 44 5.80 -1.88 -2.03
N THR A 45 4.69 -1.94 -1.30
CA THR A 45 4.52 -1.22 -0.04
C THR A 45 4.99 -2.10 1.11
N VAL A 46 6.08 -1.68 1.76
CA VAL A 46 6.61 -2.33 2.95
C VAL A 46 6.49 -1.36 4.11
N ASN A 47 5.70 -1.74 5.11
CA ASN A 47 5.48 -0.91 6.28
C ASN A 47 6.71 -0.90 7.18
N ASP A 48 7.12 0.29 7.63
CA ASP A 48 8.13 0.46 8.67
C ASP A 48 7.65 -0.14 9.99
N GLU A 49 8.48 -0.94 10.64
CA GLU A 49 8.11 -1.69 11.85
C GLU A 49 7.85 -0.75 13.04
N HIS A 50 8.68 0.29 13.21
CA HIS A 50 8.53 1.27 14.28
C HIS A 50 7.24 2.07 14.13
N LEU A 51 6.97 2.61 12.93
CA LEU A 51 5.74 3.33 12.64
C LEU A 51 4.50 2.43 12.76
N THR A 52 4.60 1.17 12.35
CA THR A 52 3.52 0.19 12.55
C THR A 52 3.22 0.00 14.04
N GLY A 53 4.24 -0.09 14.88
CA GLY A 53 4.10 -0.15 16.32
C GLY A 53 3.42 1.09 16.89
N LEU A 54 3.80 2.27 16.42
CA LEU A 54 3.20 3.55 16.83
C LEU A 54 1.72 3.64 16.44
N VAL A 55 1.38 3.28 15.21
CA VAL A 55 -0.03 3.24 14.76
C VAL A 55 -0.85 2.30 15.64
N ARG A 56 -0.35 1.09 15.91
CA ARG A 56 -1.03 0.09 16.75
C ARG A 56 -1.27 0.60 18.18
N SER A 57 -0.27 1.17 18.81
CA SER A 57 -0.41 1.71 20.17
C SER A 57 -1.41 2.84 20.21
N THR A 58 -1.30 3.80 19.29
CA THR A 58 -2.19 4.97 19.23
C THR A 58 -3.63 4.57 18.95
N ALA A 59 -3.86 3.61 18.03
CA ALA A 59 -5.19 3.11 17.73
C ALA A 59 -5.83 2.41 18.95
N ARG A 60 -5.04 1.61 19.72
CA ARG A 60 -5.53 1.00 20.97
C ARG A 60 -5.89 2.03 22.03
N GLU A 61 -5.07 3.06 22.21
CA GLU A 61 -5.35 4.18 23.13
C GLU A 61 -6.65 4.92 22.75
N ALA A 62 -6.93 5.02 21.44
CA ALA A 62 -8.16 5.58 20.91
C ALA A 62 -9.37 4.61 20.99
N GLY A 63 -9.20 3.41 21.57
CA GLY A 63 -10.27 2.42 21.72
C GLY A 63 -10.58 1.60 20.46
N SER A 64 -9.71 1.65 19.45
CA SER A 64 -9.90 0.88 18.23
C SER A 64 -9.55 -0.59 18.42
N GLN A 65 -10.31 -1.47 17.79
CA GLN A 65 -9.93 -2.87 17.63
C GLN A 65 -8.87 -2.97 16.52
N ILE A 66 -7.77 -3.67 16.81
CA ILE A 66 -6.73 -3.96 15.82
C ILE A 66 -7.02 -5.30 15.18
N LEU A 67 -7.04 -5.31 13.86
CA LEU A 67 -7.12 -6.51 13.04
C LEU A 67 -5.80 -6.68 12.30
N ASP A 68 -5.13 -7.79 12.53
CA ASP A 68 -3.96 -8.18 11.75
C ASP A 68 -4.42 -8.89 10.48
N ILE A 69 -3.88 -8.44 9.34
CA ILE A 69 -4.14 -9.03 8.03
C ILE A 69 -2.91 -9.86 7.68
N GLU A 70 -3.09 -11.17 7.52
CA GLU A 70 -2.00 -12.11 7.19
C GLU A 70 -1.56 -11.98 5.72
N GLU A 71 -2.51 -11.70 4.82
CA GLU A 71 -2.21 -11.51 3.40
C GLU A 71 -2.10 -10.02 3.06
N PRO A 72 -1.17 -9.63 2.19
CA PRO A 72 -1.07 -8.25 1.72
C PRO A 72 -2.34 -7.84 0.94
N PHE A 73 -2.61 -6.55 0.92
CA PHE A 73 -3.64 -6.01 0.04
C PHE A 73 -3.33 -6.32 -1.42
N ARG A 74 -4.36 -6.74 -2.17
CA ARG A 74 -4.21 -7.20 -3.57
C ARG A 74 -4.41 -6.09 -4.60
N TRP A 75 -4.59 -4.86 -4.18
CA TRP A 75 -4.66 -3.71 -5.08
C TRP A 75 -3.29 -3.07 -5.28
N SER A 76 -3.15 -2.26 -6.32
CA SER A 76 -1.95 -1.49 -6.59
C SER A 76 -2.09 -0.09 -6.04
N GLU A 77 -1.02 0.41 -5.43
CA GLU A 77 -0.94 1.73 -4.83
C GLU A 77 0.40 2.38 -5.16
N ASP A 78 0.41 3.67 -5.37
CA ASP A 78 1.63 4.47 -5.54
C ASP A 78 2.33 4.76 -4.19
N PHE A 79 1.70 4.41 -3.08
CA PHE A 79 2.21 4.66 -1.73
C PHE A 79 3.59 4.02 -1.49
N GLY A 80 3.92 2.92 -2.15
CA GLY A 80 5.24 2.30 -2.07
C GLY A 80 6.41 3.22 -2.43
N HIS A 81 6.17 4.27 -3.21
CA HIS A 81 7.17 5.29 -3.51
C HIS A 81 7.64 6.07 -2.28
N PHE A 82 6.75 6.30 -1.30
CA PHE A 82 7.13 6.96 -0.04
C PHE A 82 8.09 6.09 0.77
N GLY A 83 7.88 4.78 0.83
CA GLY A 83 8.75 3.84 1.53
C GLY A 83 10.19 3.79 1.01
N ARG A 84 10.44 4.27 -0.23
CA ARG A 84 11.78 4.42 -0.80
C ARG A 84 12.48 5.71 -0.39
N ILE A 85 11.77 6.67 0.18
CA ILE A 85 12.28 8.01 0.53
C ILE A 85 12.36 8.19 2.04
N CYS A 86 11.38 7.67 2.77
CA CYS A 86 11.28 7.80 4.22
C CYS A 86 10.56 6.60 4.84
N PRO A 87 10.75 6.34 6.13
CA PRO A 87 9.92 5.39 6.87
C PRO A 87 8.44 5.72 6.67
N SER A 88 7.66 4.73 6.28
CA SER A 88 6.24 4.94 5.97
C SER A 88 5.39 3.74 6.40
N VAL A 89 4.11 3.98 6.63
CA VAL A 89 3.15 2.96 7.01
C VAL A 89 1.82 3.19 6.32
N LEU A 90 1.31 2.16 5.67
CA LEU A 90 -0.04 2.11 5.10
C LEU A 90 -0.89 1.17 5.96
N PHE A 91 -2.03 1.66 6.41
CA PHE A 91 -2.99 0.87 7.18
C PHE A 91 -4.42 1.18 6.75
N GLY A 92 -5.32 0.22 6.95
CA GLY A 92 -6.73 0.38 6.66
C GLY A 92 -7.53 0.78 7.88
N ILE A 93 -8.60 1.54 7.66
CA ILE A 93 -9.65 1.79 8.66
C ILE A 93 -10.90 1.05 8.19
N GLY A 94 -11.37 0.09 9.00
CA GLY A 94 -12.48 -0.77 8.63
C GLY A 94 -13.81 -0.02 8.59
N ALA A 95 -14.55 -0.15 7.51
CA ALA A 95 -15.87 0.46 7.32
C ALA A 95 -17.03 -0.35 7.93
N GLY A 96 -16.74 -1.53 8.48
CA GLY A 96 -17.73 -2.44 9.05
C GLY A 96 -17.97 -3.70 8.21
N LEU A 97 -18.43 -4.79 8.85
CA LEU A 97 -18.56 -6.10 8.21
C LEU A 97 -19.62 -6.15 7.09
N GLY A 98 -20.62 -5.29 7.13
CA GLY A 98 -21.68 -5.23 6.13
C GLY A 98 -21.47 -4.17 5.04
N HIS A 99 -20.32 -3.50 5.04
CA HIS A 99 -20.04 -2.45 4.08
C HIS A 99 -19.64 -3.04 2.71
N PRO A 100 -20.17 -2.52 1.58
CA PRO A 100 -19.76 -2.96 0.26
C PRO A 100 -18.24 -2.77 0.06
N PRO A 101 -17.55 -3.72 -0.61
CA PRO A 101 -16.13 -3.58 -0.87
C PRO A 101 -15.82 -2.44 -1.84
N LEU A 102 -14.58 -1.97 -1.84
CA LEU A 102 -14.06 -1.00 -2.82
C LEU A 102 -14.41 -1.43 -4.24
N HIS A 103 -14.79 -0.46 -5.08
CA HIS A 103 -15.21 -0.66 -6.47
C HIS A 103 -16.57 -1.37 -6.66
N HIS A 104 -17.29 -1.70 -5.58
CA HIS A 104 -18.66 -2.18 -5.70
C HIS A 104 -19.58 -1.02 -6.14
N PRO A 105 -20.59 -1.25 -7.00
CA PRO A 105 -21.51 -0.19 -7.44
C PRO A 105 -22.28 0.51 -6.30
N GLU A 106 -22.50 -0.20 -5.20
CA GLU A 106 -23.16 0.33 -3.99
C GLU A 106 -22.18 0.82 -2.92
N PHE A 107 -20.87 0.95 -3.29
CA PHE A 107 -19.90 1.50 -2.36
C PHE A 107 -20.24 2.97 -2.09
N ASP A 108 -20.37 3.30 -0.82
CA ASP A 108 -20.51 4.67 -0.36
C ASP A 108 -19.56 4.89 0.82
N PHE A 109 -18.96 6.07 0.89
CA PHE A 109 -18.03 6.35 1.97
C PHE A 109 -18.81 6.46 3.29
N ASN A 110 -18.36 5.74 4.32
CA ASN A 110 -19.00 5.77 5.62
C ASN A 110 -18.53 6.99 6.44
N ASP A 111 -19.30 8.08 6.41
CA ASP A 111 -18.99 9.35 7.09
C ASP A 111 -18.77 9.20 8.59
N VAL A 112 -19.34 8.17 9.23
CA VAL A 112 -19.14 7.88 10.66
C VAL A 112 -17.66 7.64 10.99
N LEU A 113 -16.86 7.25 10.00
CA LEU A 113 -15.42 7.02 10.19
C LEU A 113 -14.60 8.31 10.26
N LEU A 114 -15.13 9.44 9.81
CA LEU A 114 -14.36 10.70 9.67
C LEU A 114 -13.79 11.17 11.00
N ASP A 115 -14.61 11.31 12.01
CA ASP A 115 -14.17 11.84 13.32
C ASP A 115 -13.10 10.94 13.93
N HIS A 116 -13.31 9.62 13.86
CA HIS A 116 -12.35 8.65 14.37
C HIS A 116 -11.03 8.68 13.60
N SER A 117 -11.11 8.69 12.27
CA SER A 117 -9.95 8.71 11.38
C SER A 117 -9.12 9.98 11.54
N VAL A 118 -9.77 11.12 11.57
CA VAL A 118 -9.13 12.43 11.77
C VAL A 118 -8.50 12.50 13.16
N GLY A 119 -9.20 12.04 14.19
CA GLY A 119 -8.68 11.96 15.56
C GLY A 119 -7.41 11.11 15.67
N LEU A 120 -7.42 9.93 15.06
CA LEU A 120 -6.27 9.03 15.02
C LEU A 120 -5.07 9.68 14.30
N MET A 121 -5.29 10.23 13.10
CA MET A 121 -4.24 10.87 12.30
C MET A 121 -3.65 12.10 13.02
N LYS A 122 -4.49 12.89 13.70
CA LYS A 122 -4.03 14.02 14.51
C LYS A 122 -3.10 13.56 15.63
N THR A 123 -3.52 12.55 16.41
CA THR A 123 -2.72 12.03 17.52
C THR A 123 -1.40 11.42 17.03
N LEU A 124 -1.41 10.71 15.91
CA LEU A 124 -0.20 10.19 15.27
C LEU A 124 0.77 11.31 14.87
N SER A 125 0.25 12.38 14.26
CA SER A 125 1.06 13.54 13.87
C SER A 125 1.68 14.23 15.07
N GLU A 126 0.94 14.39 16.17
CA GLU A 126 1.43 14.98 17.42
C GLU A 126 2.55 14.12 18.03
N LYS A 127 2.38 12.81 18.12
CA LYS A 127 3.40 11.87 18.63
C LYS A 127 4.68 11.92 17.79
N LEU A 128 4.57 11.86 16.48
CA LEU A 128 5.71 11.93 15.56
C LEU A 128 6.47 13.25 15.65
N THR A 129 5.76 14.35 15.87
CA THR A 129 6.38 15.67 16.00
C THR A 129 7.12 15.78 17.35
N TYR A 130 6.57 15.23 18.41
CA TYR A 130 7.18 15.25 19.75
C TYR A 130 8.44 14.39 19.79
N ASP A 131 8.39 13.17 19.26
CA ASP A 131 9.54 12.27 19.19
C ASP A 131 10.69 12.84 18.35
N SER A 132 10.36 13.52 17.26
CA SER A 132 11.37 14.18 16.42
C SER A 132 12.03 15.41 17.09
N ALA A 133 11.33 16.07 18.00
CA ALA A 133 11.89 17.18 18.80
C ALA A 133 12.86 16.64 19.88
N ALA A 134 12.50 15.55 20.54
CA ALA A 134 13.34 14.91 21.56
C ALA A 134 14.67 14.37 21.00
N LEU A 135 14.67 13.90 19.75
CA LEU A 135 15.88 13.44 19.05
C LEU A 135 16.81 14.57 18.58
N ARG A 136 16.33 15.81 18.50
CA ARG A 136 17.16 16.99 18.13
C ARG A 136 17.85 17.65 19.31
N GLU A 137 17.40 17.36 20.53
CA GLU A 137 17.96 17.92 21.78
C GLU A 137 18.96 16.96 22.47
N SER A 138 19.17 15.76 21.91
CA SER A 138 20.13 14.75 22.37
C SER A 138 21.39 14.72 21.48
#